data_69d59409a310693b7f178bd9c8a08ddb
#
_entry.id   69d59409a310693b7f178bd9c8a08ddb
#
_cell.length_a   1.000
_cell.length_b   1.000
_cell.length_c   1.000
_cell.angle_alpha   90.00
_cell.angle_beta   90.00
_cell.angle_gamma   90.00
#
_symmetry.space_group_name_H-M   'P 1'
#
loop_
_entity.id
_entity.type
_entity.pdbx_description
1 polymer ?
#
loop_
_entity_poly.entity_id
_entity_poly.type
_entity_poly.pdbx_seq_one_letter_code
_entity_poly.pdbx_strand_id
1 'polypeptide(L)'
;MQHYSFAVKAFVELVKQFGMDEYEFAVYETRTYDVLMDVKNFKSELGILYRNDFNAKVLNKLLKDNNLEFHDLFSCGTYVYLWKDHPLADQAEITMEELKEYPCLSFDQGSNNSFFLAEEVLSTYEYKRIIKANDRATMLNLMVGLNGYTLCSGIICEELNGSDYRAVPLHAEENMMIGYVSRKGMSISALGQQYLEEIRKYKELVL
;
A
#
# COMPACT_ATOMS: atom_id res chain seq x y z
N MET A 1 -4.81 -6.56 3.77
CA MET A 1 -4.40 -5.48 2.84
C MET A 1 -2.89 -5.30 2.89
N GLN A 2 -2.27 -4.78 1.82
CA GLN A 2 -0.90 -4.25 1.88
C GLN A 2 -0.81 -3.08 2.87
N HIS A 3 0.39 -2.58 3.15
CA HIS A 3 0.62 -1.58 4.21
C HIS A 3 0.23 -0.14 3.78
N TYR A 4 -1.07 0.09 3.59
CA TYR A 4 -1.63 1.39 3.20
C TYR A 4 -2.32 2.10 4.35
N SER A 5 -1.76 3.23 4.81
CA SER A 5 -2.36 4.05 5.88
C SER A 5 -3.76 4.55 5.53
N PHE A 6 -4.01 4.90 4.27
CA PHE A 6 -5.34 5.33 3.82
C PHE A 6 -6.40 4.22 3.94
N ALA A 7 -6.01 2.95 3.70
CA ALA A 7 -6.95 1.83 3.86
C ALA A 7 -7.28 1.57 5.33
N VAL A 8 -6.30 1.76 6.24
CA VAL A 8 -6.55 1.75 7.69
C VAL A 8 -7.45 2.93 8.09
N LYS A 9 -7.19 4.12 7.58
CA LYS A 9 -8.02 5.31 7.86
C LYS A 9 -9.46 5.12 7.39
N ALA A 10 -9.67 4.59 6.18
CA ALA A 10 -10.99 4.24 5.67
C ALA A 10 -11.72 3.25 6.60
N PHE A 11 -11.00 2.27 7.15
CA PHE A 11 -11.56 1.34 8.12
C PHE A 11 -11.94 2.03 9.44
N VAL A 12 -11.12 2.94 9.93
CA VAL A 12 -11.44 3.75 11.11
C VAL A 12 -12.71 4.57 10.89
N GLU A 13 -12.88 5.21 9.72
CA GLU A 13 -14.08 5.99 9.41
C GLU A 13 -15.34 5.10 9.31
N LEU A 14 -15.19 3.90 8.76
CA LEU A 14 -16.26 2.91 8.77
C LEU A 14 -16.66 2.53 10.21
N VAL A 15 -15.69 2.18 11.07
CA VAL A 15 -15.97 1.73 12.44
C VAL A 15 -16.63 2.83 13.28
N LYS A 16 -16.28 4.08 13.08
CA LYS A 16 -16.91 5.23 13.75
C LYS A 16 -18.42 5.30 13.54
N GLN A 17 -18.95 4.75 12.43
CA GLN A 17 -20.38 4.75 12.12
C GLN A 17 -21.19 3.84 13.04
N PHE A 18 -20.54 2.86 13.70
CA PHE A 18 -21.18 1.93 14.63
C PHE A 18 -21.36 2.53 16.04
N GLY A 19 -20.64 3.60 16.38
CA GLY A 19 -20.79 4.27 17.66
C GLY A 19 -20.57 3.36 18.86
N MET A 20 -21.64 3.10 19.62
CA MET A 20 -21.63 2.25 20.82
C MET A 20 -22.21 0.85 20.58
N ASP A 21 -22.55 0.50 19.35
CA ASP A 21 -23.05 -0.84 19.02
C ASP A 21 -21.96 -1.89 19.23
N GLU A 22 -22.37 -3.11 19.57
CA GLU A 22 -21.43 -4.23 19.69
C GLU A 22 -20.96 -4.67 18.30
N TYR A 23 -19.65 -4.84 18.13
CA TYR A 23 -19.04 -5.35 16.90
C TYR A 23 -17.73 -6.09 17.18
N GLU A 24 -17.38 -6.98 16.27
CA GLU A 24 -16.05 -7.61 16.20
C GLU A 24 -15.55 -7.52 14.76
N PHE A 25 -14.54 -6.70 14.54
CA PHE A 25 -13.90 -6.52 13.24
C PHE A 25 -12.44 -6.94 13.29
N ALA A 26 -11.93 -7.42 12.16
CA ALA A 26 -10.53 -7.72 11.99
C ALA A 26 -9.97 -6.99 10.76
N VAL A 27 -8.85 -6.30 10.95
CA VAL A 27 -8.08 -5.68 9.86
C VAL A 27 -6.64 -6.20 9.94
N TYR A 28 -6.12 -6.64 8.78
CA TYR A 28 -4.77 -7.21 8.68
C TYR A 28 -3.97 -6.44 7.65
N GLU A 29 -2.85 -5.84 8.07
CA GLU A 29 -1.78 -5.43 7.17
C GLU A 29 -0.81 -6.61 7.02
N THR A 30 -0.61 -7.07 5.80
CA THR A 30 0.15 -8.29 5.55
C THR A 30 0.70 -8.32 4.12
N ARG A 31 1.59 -9.27 3.84
CA ARG A 31 2.25 -9.48 2.56
C ARG A 31 1.27 -9.69 1.42
N THR A 32 1.62 -9.28 0.23
CA THR A 32 0.75 -9.36 -0.96
C THR A 32 0.19 -10.77 -1.19
N TYR A 33 1.03 -11.81 -1.07
CA TYR A 33 0.54 -13.19 -1.22
C TYR A 33 -0.45 -13.58 -0.13
N ASP A 34 -0.20 -13.18 1.10
CA ASP A 34 -1.09 -13.48 2.23
C ASP A 34 -2.42 -12.74 2.10
N VAL A 35 -2.43 -11.52 1.55
CA VAL A 35 -3.68 -10.81 1.21
C VAL A 35 -4.55 -11.66 0.29
N LEU A 36 -3.97 -12.25 -0.76
CA LEU A 36 -4.69 -13.12 -1.70
C LEU A 36 -5.20 -14.39 -1.01
N MET A 37 -4.36 -15.03 -0.18
CA MET A 37 -4.71 -16.28 0.50
C MET A 37 -5.76 -16.06 1.59
N ASP A 38 -5.73 -14.94 2.30
CA ASP A 38 -6.74 -14.59 3.29
C ASP A 38 -8.12 -14.41 2.64
N VAL A 39 -8.19 -13.78 1.46
CA VAL A 39 -9.46 -13.67 0.70
C VAL A 39 -9.90 -15.03 0.15
N LYS A 40 -8.98 -15.81 -0.42
CA LYS A 40 -9.27 -17.17 -0.92
C LYS A 40 -9.87 -18.06 0.17
N ASN A 41 -9.27 -18.03 1.36
CA ASN A 41 -9.60 -18.94 2.46
C ASN A 41 -10.71 -18.40 3.39
N PHE A 42 -11.43 -17.37 2.99
CA PHE A 42 -12.54 -16.76 3.76
C PHE A 42 -12.13 -16.16 5.12
N LYS A 43 -10.84 -15.90 5.33
CA LYS A 43 -10.35 -15.17 6.51
C LYS A 43 -10.64 -13.68 6.37
N SER A 44 -10.57 -13.15 5.14
CA SER A 44 -10.96 -11.79 4.80
C SER A 44 -11.98 -11.78 3.67
N GLU A 45 -12.91 -10.85 3.71
CA GLU A 45 -13.87 -10.62 2.62
C GLU A 45 -13.20 -9.92 1.44
N LEU A 46 -12.38 -8.92 1.74
CA LEU A 46 -11.70 -8.05 0.79
C LEU A 46 -10.19 -8.01 1.05
N GLY A 47 -9.42 -7.87 -0.03
CA GLY A 47 -7.99 -7.59 0.02
C GLY A 47 -7.68 -6.30 -0.74
N ILE A 48 -6.98 -5.33 -0.13
CA ILE A 48 -6.57 -4.10 -0.81
C ILE A 48 -5.11 -4.22 -1.22
N LEU A 49 -4.82 -4.00 -2.49
CA LEU A 49 -3.47 -4.03 -3.06
C LEU A 49 -3.39 -3.18 -4.34
N TYR A 50 -2.19 -3.00 -4.89
CA TYR A 50 -2.03 -2.32 -6.18
C TYR A 50 -1.72 -3.31 -7.32
N ARG A 51 -2.02 -2.86 -8.53
CA ARG A 51 -1.63 -3.49 -9.78
C ARG A 51 -1.04 -2.42 -10.72
N ASN A 52 -0.02 -2.78 -11.47
CA ASN A 52 0.54 -1.99 -12.56
C ASN A 52 0.95 -2.91 -13.73
N ASP A 53 1.47 -2.36 -14.81
CA ASP A 53 1.84 -3.14 -16.00
C ASP A 53 2.92 -4.18 -15.70
N PHE A 54 3.83 -3.88 -14.78
CA PHE A 54 4.90 -4.79 -14.38
C PHE A 54 4.37 -6.05 -13.67
N ASN A 55 3.49 -5.89 -12.68
CA ASN A 55 3.02 -7.01 -11.85
C ASN A 55 1.75 -7.69 -12.40
N ALA A 56 1.01 -7.04 -13.31
CA ALA A 56 -0.31 -7.47 -13.76
C ALA A 56 -0.34 -8.92 -14.26
N LYS A 57 0.66 -9.35 -15.04
CA LYS A 57 0.68 -10.69 -15.61
C LYS A 57 0.74 -11.78 -14.53
N VAL A 58 1.61 -11.61 -13.54
CA VAL A 58 1.79 -12.58 -12.45
C VAL A 58 0.60 -12.50 -11.49
N LEU A 59 0.16 -11.30 -11.14
CA LEU A 59 -0.98 -11.11 -10.26
C LEU A 59 -2.27 -11.69 -10.86
N ASN A 60 -2.56 -11.42 -12.14
CA ASN A 60 -3.74 -11.97 -12.83
C ASN A 60 -3.71 -13.51 -12.90
N LYS A 61 -2.54 -14.11 -13.05
CA LYS A 61 -2.39 -15.57 -12.99
C LYS A 61 -2.73 -16.09 -11.58
N LEU A 62 -2.17 -15.49 -10.54
CA LEU A 62 -2.45 -15.87 -9.15
C LEU A 62 -3.94 -15.71 -8.81
N LEU A 63 -4.57 -14.62 -9.24
CA LEU A 63 -6.00 -14.40 -9.06
C LEU A 63 -6.82 -15.51 -9.72
N LYS A 64 -6.54 -15.80 -10.99
CA LYS A 64 -7.23 -16.87 -11.74
C LYS A 64 -7.07 -18.23 -11.07
N ASP A 65 -5.84 -18.60 -10.72
CA ASP A 65 -5.52 -19.91 -10.11
C ASP A 65 -6.17 -20.10 -8.74
N ASN A 66 -6.55 -19.00 -8.06
CA ASN A 66 -7.18 -19.01 -6.74
C ASN A 66 -8.66 -18.61 -6.75
N ASN A 67 -9.30 -18.51 -7.94
CA ASN A 67 -10.70 -18.11 -8.10
C ASN A 67 -11.02 -16.74 -7.48
N LEU A 68 -10.10 -15.80 -7.67
CA LEU A 68 -10.19 -14.41 -7.22
C LEU A 68 -10.31 -13.48 -8.42
N GLU A 69 -10.78 -12.26 -8.18
CA GLU A 69 -10.83 -11.17 -9.16
C GLU A 69 -10.38 -9.86 -8.54
N PHE A 70 -9.75 -9.02 -9.38
CA PHE A 70 -9.27 -7.69 -8.99
C PHE A 70 -10.20 -6.64 -9.60
N HIS A 71 -10.57 -5.66 -8.79
CA HIS A 71 -11.44 -4.55 -9.15
C HIS A 71 -10.71 -3.23 -8.94
N ASP A 72 -10.65 -2.40 -9.97
CA ASP A 72 -10.00 -1.10 -9.93
C ASP A 72 -10.78 -0.11 -9.04
N LEU A 73 -10.07 0.66 -8.23
CA LEU A 73 -10.64 1.74 -7.42
C LEU A 73 -10.20 3.11 -7.94
N PHE A 74 -8.89 3.36 -7.97
CA PHE A 74 -8.30 4.59 -8.50
C PHE A 74 -6.82 4.41 -8.85
N SER A 75 -6.34 5.24 -9.77
CA SER A 75 -4.91 5.31 -10.11
C SER A 75 -4.24 6.43 -9.35
N CYS A 76 -2.99 6.24 -8.96
CA CYS A 76 -2.13 7.26 -8.35
C CYS A 76 -0.72 7.19 -8.94
N GLY A 77 -0.01 8.32 -8.88
CA GLY A 77 1.41 8.38 -9.20
C GLY A 77 2.28 7.71 -8.15
N THR A 78 3.57 7.74 -8.39
CA THR A 78 4.56 7.24 -7.43
C THR A 78 5.20 8.40 -6.69
N TYR A 79 5.33 8.25 -5.39
CA TYR A 79 5.93 9.22 -4.48
C TYR A 79 7.02 8.59 -3.64
N VAL A 80 7.96 9.42 -3.20
CA VAL A 80 8.97 9.07 -2.20
C VAL A 80 8.43 9.44 -0.84
N TYR A 81 8.27 8.47 0.04
CA TYR A 81 7.86 8.66 1.43
C TYR A 81 9.11 8.71 2.31
N LEU A 82 9.27 9.80 3.04
CA LEU A 82 10.42 10.09 3.87
C LEU A 82 10.04 10.97 5.06
N TRP A 83 10.92 11.10 6.05
CA TRP A 83 10.66 11.97 7.18
C TRP A 83 10.91 13.45 6.84
N LYS A 84 10.30 14.37 7.57
CA LYS A 84 10.27 15.81 7.23
C LYS A 84 11.63 16.50 7.18
N ASP A 85 12.61 16.04 7.99
CA ASP A 85 13.95 16.62 8.01
C ASP A 85 14.94 15.81 7.14
N HIS A 86 14.44 14.94 6.26
CA HIS A 86 15.27 14.28 5.26
C HIS A 86 15.83 15.34 4.28
N PRO A 87 17.11 15.23 3.84
CA PRO A 87 17.72 16.23 2.94
C PRO A 87 16.95 16.52 1.64
N LEU A 88 16.10 15.59 1.20
CA LEU A 88 15.28 15.74 -0.01
C LEU A 88 13.81 16.10 0.28
N ALA A 89 13.42 16.33 1.55
CA ALA A 89 12.01 16.49 1.94
C ALA A 89 11.32 17.73 1.36
N ASP A 90 12.09 18.79 1.08
CA ASP A 90 11.57 20.06 0.59
C ASP A 90 11.68 20.23 -0.94
N GLN A 91 12.07 19.18 -1.65
CA GLN A 91 12.12 19.19 -3.12
C GLN A 91 10.71 19.12 -3.72
N ALA A 92 10.54 19.75 -4.88
CA ALA A 92 9.29 19.67 -5.64
C ALA A 92 9.08 18.28 -6.28
N GLU A 93 10.17 17.62 -6.63
CA GLU A 93 10.22 16.28 -7.24
C GLU A 93 11.58 15.66 -6.94
N ILE A 94 11.64 14.35 -6.78
CA ILE A 94 12.87 13.59 -6.52
C ILE A 94 13.12 12.60 -7.66
N THR A 95 14.38 12.40 -8.02
CA THR A 95 14.82 11.39 -8.99
C THR A 95 15.41 10.16 -8.31
N MET A 96 15.39 9.00 -8.98
CA MET A 96 16.05 7.78 -8.47
C MET A 96 17.57 7.96 -8.32
N GLU A 97 18.19 8.86 -9.07
CA GLU A 97 19.63 9.17 -8.95
C GLU A 97 19.94 9.82 -7.61
N GLU A 98 19.13 10.80 -7.18
CA GLU A 98 19.30 11.47 -5.88
C GLU A 98 19.07 10.52 -4.71
N LEU A 99 18.23 9.51 -4.88
CA LEU A 99 17.94 8.49 -3.85
C LEU A 99 19.06 7.48 -3.64
N LYS A 100 20.06 7.38 -4.54
CA LYS A 100 21.13 6.38 -4.44
C LYS A 100 21.99 6.49 -3.18
N GLU A 101 22.04 7.68 -2.57
CA GLU A 101 22.84 7.91 -1.35
C GLU A 101 22.10 7.50 -0.07
N TYR A 102 20.81 7.19 -0.15
CA TYR A 102 19.96 6.84 0.97
C TYR A 102 19.51 5.37 0.93
N PRO A 103 19.26 4.71 2.08
CA PRO A 103 18.77 3.35 2.08
C PRO A 103 17.27 3.30 1.66
N CYS A 104 16.98 2.46 0.68
CA CYS A 104 15.62 2.10 0.33
C CYS A 104 15.05 1.16 1.39
N LEU A 105 13.86 1.45 1.88
CA LEU A 105 13.12 0.63 2.81
C LEU A 105 11.98 -0.04 2.06
N SER A 106 11.83 -1.36 2.22
CA SER A 106 10.83 -2.16 1.51
C SER A 106 10.16 -3.14 2.46
N PHE A 107 8.90 -3.46 2.20
CA PHE A 107 8.19 -4.49 2.97
C PHE A 107 8.65 -5.89 2.55
N ASP A 108 9.05 -6.68 3.55
CA ASP A 108 9.49 -8.06 3.35
C ASP A 108 8.32 -8.95 2.91
N GLN A 109 8.48 -9.64 1.77
CA GLN A 109 7.47 -10.57 1.24
C GLN A 109 7.72 -12.02 1.67
N GLY A 110 8.67 -12.28 2.59
CA GLY A 110 8.96 -13.59 3.16
C GLY A 110 9.35 -14.63 2.12
N SER A 111 8.79 -15.84 2.23
CA SER A 111 9.05 -16.94 1.29
C SER A 111 8.56 -16.68 -0.13
N ASN A 112 7.61 -15.78 -0.32
CA ASN A 112 7.09 -15.35 -1.62
C ASN A 112 7.78 -14.07 -2.11
N ASN A 113 9.07 -13.90 -1.83
CA ASN A 113 9.87 -12.73 -2.16
C ASN A 113 10.15 -12.64 -3.67
N SER A 114 9.09 -12.35 -4.43
CA SER A 114 9.13 -12.08 -5.86
C SER A 114 8.97 -10.59 -6.10
N PHE A 115 9.72 -10.02 -7.02
CA PHE A 115 9.58 -8.63 -7.44
C PHE A 115 8.14 -8.26 -7.85
N PHE A 116 7.40 -9.23 -8.40
CA PHE A 116 6.00 -9.04 -8.79
C PHE A 116 5.02 -8.95 -7.61
N LEU A 117 5.45 -9.30 -6.41
CA LEU A 117 4.64 -9.24 -5.19
C LEU A 117 5.12 -8.17 -4.22
N ALA A 118 6.12 -7.36 -4.60
CA ALA A 118 6.54 -6.20 -3.82
C ALA A 118 5.37 -5.23 -3.62
N GLU A 119 5.37 -4.53 -2.49
CA GLU A 119 4.37 -3.51 -2.18
C GLU A 119 4.76 -2.14 -2.75
N GLU A 120 6.01 -2.00 -3.15
CA GLU A 120 6.56 -0.82 -3.79
C GLU A 120 6.76 -1.05 -5.28
N VAL A 121 6.57 0.01 -6.05
CA VAL A 121 6.94 0.04 -7.48
C VAL A 121 8.46 0.03 -7.64
N LEU A 122 8.94 -0.12 -8.87
CA LEU A 122 10.38 -0.15 -9.18
C LEU A 122 11.15 -1.24 -8.40
N SER A 123 10.49 -2.34 -8.05
CA SER A 123 11.05 -3.43 -7.26
C SER A 123 12.25 -4.12 -7.92
N THR A 124 12.44 -3.96 -9.24
CA THR A 124 13.60 -4.48 -10.01
C THR A 124 14.75 -3.49 -10.13
N TYR A 125 14.60 -2.27 -9.61
CA TYR A 125 15.69 -1.31 -9.62
C TYR A 125 16.88 -1.82 -8.78
N GLU A 126 18.10 -1.56 -9.22
CA GLU A 126 19.33 -1.98 -8.51
C GLU A 126 19.64 -1.01 -7.38
N TYR A 127 19.01 -1.22 -6.24
CA TYR A 127 19.26 -0.42 -5.03
C TYR A 127 20.63 -0.75 -4.43
N LYS A 128 21.49 0.26 -4.24
CA LYS A 128 22.79 0.08 -3.56
C LYS A 128 22.61 -0.35 -2.09
N ARG A 129 21.56 0.13 -1.43
CA ARG A 129 21.24 -0.16 -0.03
C ARG A 129 19.76 -0.42 0.07
N ILE A 130 19.37 -1.58 0.56
CA ILE A 130 17.99 -1.95 0.81
C ILE A 130 17.87 -2.58 2.19
N ILE A 131 16.85 -2.16 2.94
CA ILE A 131 16.50 -2.75 4.23
C ILE A 131 15.05 -3.20 4.14
N LYS A 132 14.80 -4.45 4.52
CA LYS A 132 13.45 -5.02 4.54
C LYS A 132 12.92 -5.05 5.96
N ALA A 133 11.68 -4.57 6.14
CA ALA A 133 10.95 -4.62 7.39
C ALA A 133 9.58 -5.28 7.16
N ASN A 134 8.96 -5.79 8.21
CA ASN A 134 7.69 -6.50 8.11
C ASN A 134 6.55 -5.77 8.83
N ASP A 135 6.81 -4.57 9.34
CA ASP A 135 5.81 -3.74 9.99
C ASP A 135 6.09 -2.25 9.78
N ARG A 136 5.02 -1.46 9.87
CA ARG A 136 5.05 -0.02 9.62
C ARG A 136 5.85 0.74 10.68
N ALA A 137 5.77 0.37 11.95
CA ALA A 137 6.44 1.10 13.03
C ALA A 137 7.97 1.01 12.87
N THR A 138 8.49 -0.18 12.57
CA THR A 138 9.89 -0.39 12.24
C THR A 138 10.31 0.42 11.00
N MET A 139 9.47 0.42 9.94
CA MET A 139 9.72 1.18 8.73
C MET A 139 9.88 2.68 9.04
N LEU A 140 8.97 3.28 9.80
CA LEU A 140 9.01 4.69 10.18
C LEU A 140 10.24 5.02 11.04
N ASN A 141 10.61 4.15 11.97
CA ASN A 141 11.82 4.32 12.78
C ASN A 141 13.10 4.31 11.94
N LEU A 142 13.16 3.42 10.93
CA LEU A 142 14.28 3.36 10.00
C LEU A 142 14.37 4.61 9.10
N MET A 143 13.22 5.17 8.69
CA MET A 143 13.19 6.44 7.95
C MET A 143 13.84 7.56 8.74
N VAL A 144 13.49 7.73 10.00
CA VAL A 144 14.06 8.76 10.87
C VAL A 144 15.53 8.46 11.19
N GLY A 145 15.81 7.24 11.60
CA GLY A 145 17.14 6.88 12.14
C GLY A 145 18.25 6.79 11.09
N LEU A 146 17.89 6.54 9.82
CA LEU A 146 18.87 6.29 8.75
C LEU A 146 18.71 7.23 7.54
N ASN A 147 17.84 8.22 7.59
CA ASN A 147 17.41 8.96 6.41
C ASN A 147 16.95 8.00 5.28
N GLY A 148 16.22 6.96 5.67
CA GLY A 148 15.68 6.01 4.71
C GLY A 148 14.44 6.54 4.01
N TYR A 149 14.09 5.95 2.88
CA TYR A 149 12.89 6.26 2.13
C TYR A 149 12.19 4.98 1.68
N THR A 150 10.89 5.09 1.38
CA THR A 150 10.16 4.06 0.62
C THR A 150 9.34 4.69 -0.49
N LEU A 151 8.95 3.90 -1.49
CA LEU A 151 8.06 4.35 -2.56
C LEU A 151 6.61 4.06 -2.18
N CYS A 152 5.72 5.01 -2.42
CA CYS A 152 4.32 4.92 -2.00
C CYS A 152 3.36 5.59 -2.99
N SER A 153 2.06 5.50 -2.69
CA SER A 153 0.97 6.12 -3.47
C SER A 153 0.83 7.63 -3.31
N GLY A 154 1.61 8.26 -2.44
CA GLY A 154 1.47 9.68 -2.11
C GLY A 154 0.36 10.03 -1.12
N ILE A 155 -0.53 9.09 -0.81
CA ILE A 155 -1.63 9.33 0.14
C ILE A 155 -1.10 9.19 1.57
N ILE A 156 -0.91 10.33 2.24
CA ILE A 156 -0.49 10.41 3.64
C ILE A 156 -1.71 10.61 4.53
N CYS A 157 -1.73 9.93 5.67
CA CYS A 157 -2.74 10.10 6.72
C CYS A 157 -2.05 10.64 7.96
N GLU A 158 -1.87 11.97 8.04
CA GLU A 158 -1.18 12.63 9.16
C GLU A 158 -1.83 12.34 10.50
N GLU A 159 -3.16 12.19 10.53
CA GLU A 159 -3.91 11.87 11.76
C GLU A 159 -3.53 10.49 12.34
N LEU A 160 -2.98 9.59 11.53
CA LEU A 160 -2.57 8.25 11.97
C LEU A 160 -1.07 8.14 12.19
N ASN A 161 -0.27 8.79 11.32
CA ASN A 161 1.18 8.64 11.30
C ASN A 161 1.92 9.86 11.86
N GLY A 162 1.21 10.95 12.21
CA GLY A 162 1.78 12.23 12.59
C GLY A 162 2.24 13.07 11.39
N SER A 163 2.57 14.34 11.66
CA SER A 163 3.01 15.31 10.65
C SER A 163 4.51 15.29 10.37
N ASP A 164 5.23 14.27 10.85
CA ASP A 164 6.69 14.18 10.73
C ASP A 164 7.15 13.53 9.41
N TYR A 165 6.24 13.24 8.49
CA TYR A 165 6.55 12.58 7.23
C TYR A 165 6.04 13.38 6.04
N ARG A 166 6.69 13.16 4.89
CA ARG A 166 6.36 13.81 3.61
C ARG A 166 6.27 12.76 2.50
N ALA A 167 5.40 13.02 1.53
CA ALA A 167 5.41 12.33 0.24
C ALA A 167 5.79 13.36 -0.83
N VAL A 168 6.93 13.15 -1.45
CA VAL A 168 7.44 14.00 -2.53
C VAL A 168 7.28 13.24 -3.85
N PRO A 169 6.75 13.85 -4.93
CA PRO A 169 6.62 13.19 -6.23
C PRO A 169 7.95 12.56 -6.66
N LEU A 170 7.89 11.34 -7.18
CA LEU A 170 9.03 10.71 -7.84
C LEU A 170 8.96 11.02 -9.35
N HIS A 171 10.07 11.46 -9.92
CA HIS A 171 10.20 11.58 -11.37
C HIS A 171 10.29 10.20 -12.02
N ALA A 172 9.12 9.60 -12.27
CA ALA A 172 8.98 8.27 -12.89
C ALA A 172 7.62 8.17 -13.60
N GLU A 173 7.56 7.38 -14.67
CA GLU A 173 6.32 7.11 -15.40
C GLU A 173 5.45 6.01 -14.76
N GLU A 174 5.90 5.44 -13.65
CA GLU A 174 5.22 4.34 -12.96
C GLU A 174 3.97 4.83 -12.21
N ASN A 175 2.85 4.19 -12.52
CA ASN A 175 1.58 4.43 -11.84
C ASN A 175 1.14 3.18 -11.08
N MET A 176 0.37 3.40 -10.02
CA MET A 176 -0.23 2.36 -9.20
C MET A 176 -1.76 2.38 -9.39
N MET A 177 -2.34 1.32 -9.92
CA MET A 177 -3.77 1.11 -9.86
C MET A 177 -4.11 0.48 -8.52
N ILE A 178 -4.59 1.25 -7.58
CA ILE A 178 -5.13 0.75 -6.31
C ILE A 178 -6.46 0.08 -6.58
N GLY A 179 -6.63 -1.12 -6.02
CA GLY A 179 -7.84 -1.89 -6.19
C GLY A 179 -8.10 -2.83 -5.04
N TYR A 180 -9.18 -3.56 -5.16
CA TYR A 180 -9.51 -4.61 -4.20
C TYR A 180 -9.65 -5.97 -4.87
N VAL A 181 -9.34 -7.00 -4.11
CA VAL A 181 -9.51 -8.40 -4.48
C VAL A 181 -10.71 -8.97 -3.72
N SER A 182 -11.56 -9.68 -4.44
CA SER A 182 -12.67 -10.46 -3.90
C SER A 182 -12.69 -11.87 -4.49
N ARG A 183 -13.50 -12.76 -3.92
CA ARG A 183 -13.75 -14.07 -4.53
C ARG A 183 -14.67 -13.92 -5.73
N LYS A 184 -14.29 -14.55 -6.83
CA LYS A 184 -15.05 -14.51 -8.07
C LYS A 184 -16.47 -15.05 -7.87
N GLY A 185 -17.45 -14.28 -8.36
CA GLY A 185 -18.86 -14.67 -8.30
C GLY A 185 -19.52 -14.55 -6.93
N MET A 186 -18.86 -13.97 -5.94
CA MET A 186 -19.43 -13.68 -4.63
C MET A 186 -19.77 -12.20 -4.49
N SER A 187 -20.94 -11.92 -3.95
CA SER A 187 -21.33 -10.55 -3.62
C SER A 187 -20.60 -10.04 -2.41
N ILE A 188 -20.22 -8.77 -2.45
CA ILE A 188 -19.63 -8.06 -1.30
C ILE A 188 -20.77 -7.65 -0.37
N SER A 189 -20.57 -7.83 0.94
CA SER A 189 -21.53 -7.44 1.97
C SER A 189 -21.79 -5.93 1.96
N ALA A 190 -22.88 -5.50 2.57
CA ALA A 190 -23.17 -4.07 2.75
C ALA A 190 -22.02 -3.35 3.48
N LEU A 191 -21.42 -4.01 4.49
CA LEU A 191 -20.29 -3.49 5.22
C LEU A 191 -19.04 -3.35 4.33
N GLY A 192 -18.75 -4.36 3.52
CA GLY A 192 -17.66 -4.31 2.55
C GLY A 192 -17.83 -3.19 1.52
N GLN A 193 -19.08 -2.95 1.06
CA GLN A 193 -19.40 -1.83 0.16
C GLN A 193 -19.13 -0.47 0.82
N GLN A 194 -19.59 -0.27 2.05
CA GLN A 194 -19.33 0.96 2.81
C GLN A 194 -17.82 1.20 3.00
N TYR A 195 -17.05 0.15 3.30
CA TYR A 195 -15.58 0.26 3.39
C TYR A 195 -14.96 0.71 2.06
N LEU A 196 -15.39 0.15 0.94
CA LEU A 196 -14.92 0.55 -0.39
C LEU A 196 -15.32 1.99 -0.74
N GLU A 197 -16.48 2.45 -0.29
CA GLU A 197 -16.89 3.86 -0.44
C GLU A 197 -15.95 4.80 0.34
N GLU A 198 -15.57 4.44 1.57
CA GLU A 198 -14.58 5.21 2.33
C GLU A 198 -13.22 5.27 1.62
N ILE A 199 -12.77 4.15 1.05
CA ILE A 199 -11.50 4.12 0.28
C ILE A 199 -11.59 5.00 -0.98
N ARG A 200 -12.72 5.00 -1.69
CA ARG A 200 -12.87 5.79 -2.93
C ARG A 200 -12.74 7.30 -2.72
N LYS A 201 -12.98 7.82 -1.51
CA LYS A 201 -12.81 9.23 -1.18
C LYS A 201 -11.36 9.72 -1.37
N TYR A 202 -10.39 8.81 -1.26
CA TYR A 202 -8.97 9.13 -1.47
C TYR A 202 -8.60 9.37 -2.92
N LYS A 203 -9.46 9.03 -3.88
CA LYS A 203 -9.26 9.37 -5.29
C LYS A 203 -9.09 10.88 -5.52
N GLU A 204 -9.79 11.71 -4.76
CA GLU A 204 -9.74 13.17 -4.88
C GLU A 204 -8.44 13.78 -4.34
N LEU A 205 -7.65 13.03 -3.57
CA LEU A 205 -6.39 13.47 -2.99
C LEU A 205 -5.16 13.15 -3.87
N VAL A 206 -5.37 12.48 -5.00
CA VAL A 206 -4.30 11.94 -5.87
C VAL A 206 -4.17 12.76 -7.17
N LEU A 207 -4.91 13.87 -7.30
CA LEU A 207 -4.93 14.75 -8.47
C LEU A 207 -3.92 15.89 -8.35
#